data_b88b0d5bde517127ca0a822533729a00
#
_entry.id   b88b0d5bde517127ca0a822533729a00
#
_cell.length_a   1.000
_cell.length_b   1.000
_cell.length_c   1.000
_cell.angle_alpha   90.00
_cell.angle_beta   90.00
_cell.angle_gamma   90.00
#
_symmetry.space_group_name_H-M   'P 1'
#
loop_
_entity.id
_entity.type
_entity.pdbx_description
1 polymer ?
#
loop_
_entity_poly.entity_id
_entity_poly.type
_entity_poly.pdbx_seq_one_letter_code
_entity_poly.pdbx_strand_id
1 'polypeptide(L)'
;MNLKKLLALGLSLTMAATLVAGCGSNTNAGDTSGDQTADKTSSDKSAQQVIIYSNADDEAITAMTHALDSNGYQGQYVFQTFGTSELGGKLAAEGKNIEADVVTLSTYYLDSFQKKEKLFADLQNKAKTIQPSPSYWTPILGNTGALFVNTEVLKQSKLEAPKSIADLAKPEYAGHISVPDIMGSSTSWLMTQAVMSAQGEEAGAKTVAAIEKNAGAHLEKSGSGPLKKLRAGEAAVGFGLRHQAVADKARGLPIDYIDPTEGNFQLQEAAAVVDKGAKTNPNAQKVVEIIVKYGRPELLKFYPVALYEGETVSAENKPARPSFYKEPLTVELLQKHQKTVKDAGK
;
A
#
# COMPACT_ATOMS: atom_id res chain seq x y z
N MET A 1 31.90 -2.70 -46.64
CA MET A 1 32.97 -1.68 -46.67
C MET A 1 32.95 -1.00 -45.31
N ASN A 2 33.72 -1.49 -44.36
CA ASN A 2 34.90 -0.86 -43.78
C ASN A 2 34.59 0.54 -43.18
N LEU A 3 34.84 0.91 -41.94
CA LEU A 3 36.03 0.69 -41.12
C LEU A 3 35.78 1.30 -39.73
N LYS A 4 35.94 0.57 -38.64
CA LYS A 4 37.01 0.65 -37.63
C LYS A 4 37.22 1.98 -36.90
N LYS A 5 37.10 1.85 -35.56
CA LYS A 5 38.14 2.04 -34.54
C LYS A 5 38.21 3.36 -33.75
N LEU A 6 38.18 3.14 -32.43
CA LEU A 6 39.08 3.58 -31.35
C LEU A 6 38.82 5.00 -30.79
N LEU A 7 38.69 5.20 -29.46
CA LEU A 7 39.75 5.08 -28.46
C LEU A 7 39.17 5.14 -27.05
N ALA A 8 39.70 4.33 -26.16
CA ALA A 8 39.57 4.39 -24.72
C ALA A 8 40.57 5.47 -24.20
N LEU A 9 40.16 6.21 -23.16
CA LEU A 9 41.14 6.86 -22.26
C LEU A 9 40.64 6.74 -20.82
N GLY A 10 41.34 5.96 -20.05
CA GLY A 10 41.23 5.90 -18.60
C GLY A 10 41.98 7.07 -17.98
N LEU A 11 41.48 7.55 -16.87
CA LEU A 11 42.29 8.36 -15.95
C LEU A 11 41.98 7.91 -14.52
N SER A 12 42.91 7.17 -13.97
CA SER A 12 43.09 6.91 -12.56
C SER A 12 43.64 8.15 -11.88
N LEU A 13 43.06 8.57 -10.76
CA LEU A 13 43.77 9.50 -9.86
C LEU A 13 43.64 9.05 -8.40
N THR A 14 44.79 8.96 -7.85
CA THR A 14 45.30 8.45 -6.59
C THR A 14 44.81 9.19 -5.35
N MET A 15 44.75 8.39 -4.26
CA MET A 15 44.69 8.80 -2.85
C MET A 15 45.79 9.79 -2.46
N ALA A 16 45.47 10.74 -1.59
CA ALA A 16 46.40 11.35 -0.69
C ALA A 16 45.80 11.43 0.72
N ALA A 17 46.33 10.61 1.60
CA ALA A 17 46.15 10.69 3.04
C ALA A 17 47.11 11.74 3.60
N THR A 18 46.61 12.67 4.44
CA THR A 18 47.49 13.47 5.30
C THR A 18 47.08 13.26 6.77
N LEU A 19 47.92 12.52 7.45
CA LEU A 19 48.04 12.50 8.91
C LEU A 19 48.79 13.77 9.34
N VAL A 20 48.23 14.52 10.29
CA VAL A 20 49.00 15.44 11.13
C VAL A 20 48.78 15.11 12.58
N ALA A 21 49.79 14.53 13.19
CA ALA A 21 49.91 14.44 14.61
C ALA A 21 50.66 15.70 15.10
N GLY A 22 50.19 16.28 16.20
CA GLY A 22 50.82 17.42 16.85
C GLY A 22 50.61 17.30 18.36
N CYS A 23 51.55 16.72 19.05
CA CYS A 23 51.70 16.82 20.50
C CYS A 23 52.39 18.15 20.84
N GLY A 24 51.96 18.75 21.96
CA GLY A 24 52.67 19.88 22.59
C GLY A 24 52.15 20.12 23.98
N SER A 25 52.93 19.70 24.96
CA SER A 25 52.79 19.94 26.40
C SER A 25 53.26 21.35 26.75
N ASN A 26 52.71 22.05 27.72
CA ASN A 26 53.26 22.27 29.04
C ASN A 26 52.58 23.39 29.85
N THR A 27 52.18 23.11 31.06
CA THR A 27 52.35 23.77 32.39
C THR A 27 52.11 25.29 32.52
N ASN A 28 51.23 25.80 33.37
CA ASN A 28 51.39 26.04 34.80
C ASN A 28 50.18 26.86 35.39
N ALA A 29 49.75 26.37 36.53
CA ALA A 29 49.24 26.98 37.78
C ALA A 29 48.60 28.40 37.78
N GLY A 30 47.41 28.45 38.41
CA GLY A 30 46.77 29.66 38.94
C GLY A 30 45.39 29.35 39.50
N ASP A 31 45.40 29.18 40.82
CA ASP A 31 44.26 28.97 41.72
C ASP A 31 43.27 30.13 41.67
N THR A 32 41.95 29.87 41.59
CA THR A 32 40.90 30.59 42.31
C THR A 32 39.54 29.89 42.17
N SER A 33 38.97 29.63 43.34
CA SER A 33 37.62 29.11 43.62
C SER A 33 36.49 29.86 42.88
N GLY A 34 35.59 29.09 42.26
CA GLY A 34 34.32 29.57 41.75
C GLY A 34 33.37 28.37 41.60
N ASP A 35 32.59 28.17 42.63
CA ASP A 35 31.45 27.25 42.68
C ASP A 35 30.46 27.65 41.55
N GLN A 36 30.38 26.80 40.52
CA GLN A 36 29.27 26.81 39.54
C GLN A 36 28.76 25.41 39.40
N THR A 37 27.62 25.18 40.03
CA THR A 37 26.72 24.07 39.74
C THR A 37 26.59 23.85 38.24
N ALA A 38 27.29 22.80 37.74
CA ALA A 38 27.07 22.28 36.40
C ALA A 38 25.68 21.66 36.34
N ASP A 39 24.77 22.45 35.78
CA ASP A 39 23.48 21.97 35.28
C ASP A 39 23.78 20.82 34.31
N LYS A 40 23.49 19.60 34.78
CA LYS A 40 23.48 18.43 33.91
C LYS A 40 22.32 18.58 32.96
N THR A 41 22.56 19.28 31.85
CA THR A 41 21.71 19.20 30.68
C THR A 41 21.54 17.73 30.33
N SER A 42 20.34 17.27 30.54
CA SER A 42 19.85 15.95 30.18
C SER A 42 20.36 15.59 28.77
N SER A 43 21.08 14.50 28.67
CA SER A 43 21.37 13.86 27.40
C SER A 43 20.05 13.68 26.64
N ASP A 44 19.90 14.47 25.60
CA ASP A 44 18.89 14.30 24.58
C ASP A 44 18.97 12.85 24.08
N LYS A 45 18.04 12.01 24.52
CA LYS A 45 17.82 10.71 23.91
C LYS A 45 17.35 11.05 22.49
N SER A 46 18.24 10.96 21.51
CA SER A 46 17.86 11.02 20.11
C SER A 46 16.66 10.09 19.94
N ALA A 47 15.49 10.68 19.72
CA ALA A 47 14.26 9.91 19.58
C ALA A 47 14.48 8.91 18.45
N GLN A 48 14.40 7.62 18.76
CA GLN A 48 14.56 6.55 17.77
C GLN A 48 13.49 6.75 16.68
N GLN A 49 13.91 6.89 15.43
CA GLN A 49 12.99 7.00 14.30
C GLN A 49 11.98 5.85 14.32
N VAL A 50 10.75 6.16 13.93
CA VAL A 50 9.70 5.13 13.76
C VAL A 50 9.78 4.56 12.35
N ILE A 51 9.99 3.27 12.23
CA ILE A 51 10.04 2.57 10.95
C ILE A 51 8.64 2.10 10.60
N ILE A 52 8.11 2.56 9.45
CA ILE A 52 6.76 2.28 8.99
C ILE A 52 6.86 1.45 7.71
N TYR A 53 6.39 0.20 7.76
CA TYR A 53 6.24 -0.61 6.56
C TYR A 53 4.82 -0.50 6.03
N SER A 54 4.68 -0.26 4.74
CA SER A 54 3.39 0.07 4.12
C SER A 54 3.20 -0.64 2.77
N ASN A 55 1.97 -1.09 2.49
CA ASN A 55 1.55 -1.51 1.16
C ASN A 55 0.74 -0.44 0.42
N ALA A 56 0.67 0.77 0.98
CA ALA A 56 -0.14 1.85 0.44
C ALA A 56 0.47 2.46 -0.83
N ASP A 57 -0.39 2.97 -1.70
CA ASP A 57 0.00 3.72 -2.90
C ASP A 57 0.59 5.10 -2.55
N ASP A 58 1.23 5.74 -3.53
CA ASP A 58 1.94 7.01 -3.37
C ASP A 58 1.06 8.14 -2.81
N GLU A 59 -0.22 8.21 -3.20
CA GLU A 59 -1.18 9.20 -2.70
C GLU A 59 -1.43 9.03 -1.19
N ALA A 60 -1.55 7.79 -0.72
CA ALA A 60 -1.76 7.52 0.70
C ALA A 60 -0.48 7.77 1.51
N ILE A 61 0.69 7.39 0.99
CA ILE A 61 1.99 7.70 1.61
C ILE A 61 2.15 9.21 1.74
N THR A 62 1.85 9.97 0.68
CA THR A 62 1.93 11.44 0.70
C THR A 62 1.02 12.05 1.77
N ALA A 63 -0.23 11.61 1.88
CA ALA A 63 -1.17 12.11 2.89
C ALA A 63 -0.71 11.78 4.32
N MET A 64 -0.20 10.57 4.56
CA MET A 64 0.34 10.17 5.87
C MET A 64 1.62 10.94 6.22
N THR A 65 2.52 11.12 5.26
CA THR A 65 3.74 11.93 5.39
C THR A 65 3.40 13.37 5.75
N HIS A 66 2.49 14.00 5.00
CA HIS A 66 2.05 15.37 5.28
C HIS A 66 1.46 15.53 6.69
N ALA A 67 0.66 14.54 7.13
CA ALA A 67 0.11 14.53 8.47
C ALA A 67 1.20 14.46 9.55
N LEU A 68 2.20 13.59 9.37
CA LEU A 68 3.29 13.43 10.33
C LEU A 68 4.19 14.67 10.37
N ASP A 69 4.60 15.19 9.22
CA ASP A 69 5.48 16.37 9.12
C ASP A 69 4.82 17.60 9.72
N SER A 70 3.54 17.84 9.41
CA SER A 70 2.77 18.99 9.94
C SER A 70 2.48 18.90 11.44
N ASN A 71 2.69 17.73 12.05
CA ASN A 71 2.49 17.52 13.49
C ASN A 71 3.81 17.24 14.25
N GLY A 72 4.94 17.70 13.71
CA GLY A 72 6.22 17.74 14.40
C GLY A 72 7.03 16.44 14.34
N TYR A 73 6.70 15.52 13.41
CA TYR A 73 7.44 14.27 13.24
C TYR A 73 8.40 14.28 12.05
N GLN A 74 8.59 15.41 11.35
CA GLN A 74 9.53 15.52 10.26
C GLN A 74 10.92 15.00 10.66
N GLY A 75 11.47 14.04 9.89
CA GLY A 75 12.76 13.40 10.15
C GLY A 75 12.74 12.37 11.30
N GLN A 76 11.60 12.12 11.95
CA GLN A 76 11.47 11.17 13.06
C GLN A 76 10.83 9.83 12.65
N TYR A 77 10.58 9.61 11.38
CA TYR A 77 10.05 8.37 10.83
C TYR A 77 10.63 8.08 9.43
N VAL A 78 10.48 6.83 9.00
CA VAL A 78 10.84 6.38 7.65
C VAL A 78 9.74 5.46 7.14
N PHE A 79 9.21 5.74 5.95
CA PHE A 79 8.38 4.80 5.21
C PHE A 79 9.23 3.87 4.35
N GLN A 80 8.92 2.57 4.39
CA GLN A 80 9.37 1.58 3.42
C GLN A 80 8.12 0.94 2.79
N THR A 81 8.05 0.94 1.46
CA THR A 81 6.87 0.48 0.72
C THR A 81 7.11 -0.90 0.10
N PHE A 82 6.09 -1.74 0.14
CA PHE A 82 6.11 -3.13 -0.32
C PHE A 82 4.81 -3.47 -1.05
N GLY A 83 4.83 -4.50 -1.88
CA GLY A 83 3.60 -5.14 -2.33
C GLY A 83 2.87 -5.81 -1.15
N THR A 84 1.53 -5.94 -1.23
CA THR A 84 0.72 -6.49 -0.12
C THR A 84 1.18 -7.89 0.29
N SER A 85 1.38 -8.79 -0.69
CA SER A 85 1.84 -10.16 -0.41
C SER A 85 3.28 -10.22 0.07
N GLU A 86 4.14 -9.29 -0.40
CA GLU A 86 5.53 -9.17 0.02
C GLU A 86 5.62 -8.78 1.50
N LEU A 87 4.88 -7.73 1.91
CA LEU A 87 4.83 -7.30 3.30
C LEU A 87 4.23 -8.39 4.20
N GLY A 88 3.17 -9.06 3.74
CA GLY A 88 2.60 -10.20 4.43
C GLY A 88 3.60 -11.34 4.62
N GLY A 89 4.38 -11.67 3.57
CA GLY A 89 5.45 -12.66 3.64
C GLY A 89 6.57 -12.29 4.61
N LYS A 90 6.96 -11.01 4.63
CA LYS A 90 7.96 -10.48 5.54
C LYS A 90 7.50 -10.55 7.01
N LEU A 91 6.25 -10.17 7.29
CA LEU A 91 5.65 -10.32 8.62
C LEU A 91 5.61 -11.79 9.07
N ALA A 92 5.25 -12.71 8.17
CA ALA A 92 5.22 -14.13 8.47
C ALA A 92 6.60 -14.73 8.78
N ALA A 93 7.65 -14.23 8.12
CA ALA A 93 9.02 -14.71 8.31
C ALA A 93 9.70 -14.14 9.55
N GLU A 94 9.46 -12.87 9.87
CA GLU A 94 10.21 -12.12 10.89
C GLU A 94 9.43 -11.98 12.22
N GLY A 95 8.08 -12.04 12.18
CA GLY A 95 7.24 -11.88 13.37
C GLY A 95 7.58 -10.63 14.17
N LYS A 96 7.73 -10.77 15.50
CA LYS A 96 8.10 -9.65 16.40
C LYS A 96 9.52 -9.13 16.21
N ASN A 97 10.37 -9.85 15.44
CA ASN A 97 11.73 -9.41 15.12
C ASN A 97 11.79 -8.50 13.90
N ILE A 98 10.67 -8.26 13.22
CA ILE A 98 10.62 -7.34 12.09
C ILE A 98 11.13 -5.96 12.48
N GLU A 99 11.85 -5.30 11.56
CA GLU A 99 12.39 -3.97 11.81
C GLU A 99 11.27 -2.93 12.01
N ALA A 100 10.14 -3.07 11.32
CA ALA A 100 9.03 -2.13 11.39
C ALA A 100 8.49 -1.96 12.82
N ASP A 101 8.24 -0.73 13.22
CA ASP A 101 7.54 -0.37 14.45
C ASP A 101 6.03 -0.21 14.22
N VAL A 102 5.68 0.26 13.03
CA VAL A 102 4.30 0.42 12.56
C VAL A 102 4.15 -0.28 11.22
N VAL A 103 3.03 -0.92 11.00
CA VAL A 103 2.66 -1.45 9.68
C VAL A 103 1.33 -0.88 9.24
N THR A 104 1.21 -0.57 7.93
CA THR A 104 -0.09 -0.31 7.30
C THR A 104 -0.32 -1.39 6.25
N LEU A 105 -1.40 -2.16 6.42
CA LEU A 105 -1.64 -3.36 5.62
C LEU A 105 -3.12 -3.73 5.64
N SER A 106 -3.56 -4.55 4.70
CA SER A 106 -4.91 -5.10 4.66
C SER A 106 -5.27 -5.81 5.96
N THR A 107 -6.45 -5.53 6.49
CA THR A 107 -6.90 -5.99 7.82
C THR A 107 -6.83 -7.51 7.99
N TYR A 108 -7.10 -8.27 6.94
CA TYR A 108 -7.05 -9.74 7.00
C TYR A 108 -5.65 -10.30 7.29
N TYR A 109 -4.58 -9.61 6.88
CA TYR A 109 -3.22 -9.95 7.29
C TYR A 109 -3.00 -9.65 8.76
N LEU A 110 -3.42 -8.45 9.21
CA LEU A 110 -3.26 -8.04 10.61
C LEU A 110 -4.00 -8.99 11.54
N ASP A 111 -5.24 -9.36 11.21
CA ASP A 111 -6.05 -10.30 11.99
C ASP A 111 -5.42 -11.69 12.02
N SER A 112 -4.91 -12.17 10.90
CA SER A 112 -4.26 -13.49 10.83
C SER A 112 -3.00 -13.56 11.68
N PHE A 113 -2.14 -12.54 11.64
CA PHE A 113 -0.92 -12.49 12.46
C PHE A 113 -1.23 -12.27 13.95
N GLN A 114 -2.23 -11.45 14.27
CA GLN A 114 -2.65 -11.28 15.65
C GLN A 114 -3.19 -12.57 16.26
N LYS A 115 -4.02 -13.29 15.51
CA LYS A 115 -4.56 -14.58 15.95
C LYS A 115 -3.47 -15.62 16.19
N LYS A 116 -2.46 -15.65 15.31
CA LYS A 116 -1.38 -16.65 15.33
C LYS A 116 -0.30 -16.34 16.37
N GLU A 117 0.13 -15.11 16.47
CA GLU A 117 1.39 -14.73 17.17
C GLU A 117 1.21 -13.56 18.14
N LYS A 118 0.01 -12.98 18.25
CA LYS A 118 -0.21 -11.73 19.02
C LYS A 118 0.84 -10.66 18.65
N LEU A 119 0.96 -10.40 17.35
CA LEU A 119 2.04 -9.60 16.78
C LEU A 119 1.90 -8.11 17.11
N PHE A 120 0.68 -7.63 17.34
CA PHE A 120 0.39 -6.19 17.45
C PHE A 120 -0.05 -5.81 18.85
N ALA A 121 0.37 -4.63 19.29
CA ALA A 121 -0.02 -4.02 20.55
C ALA A 121 -1.43 -3.41 20.44
N ASP A 122 -2.16 -3.39 21.55
CA ASP A 122 -3.41 -2.66 21.65
C ASP A 122 -3.19 -1.15 21.49
N LEU A 123 -4.01 -0.51 20.68
CA LEU A 123 -3.97 0.93 20.45
C LEU A 123 -4.70 1.67 21.57
N GLN A 124 -4.08 2.74 22.09
CA GLN A 124 -4.59 3.46 23.26
C GLN A 124 -5.74 4.42 22.93
N ASN A 125 -5.61 5.22 21.89
CA ASN A 125 -6.55 6.30 21.55
C ASN A 125 -7.23 6.02 20.20
N LYS A 126 -8.26 5.15 20.22
CA LYS A 126 -9.02 4.83 19.01
C LYS A 126 -10.23 5.74 18.84
N ALA A 127 -10.35 6.30 17.63
CA ALA A 127 -11.57 6.96 17.21
C ALA A 127 -12.68 5.90 16.93
N LYS A 128 -13.94 6.30 17.02
CA LYS A 128 -15.08 5.44 16.79
C LYS A 128 -15.24 5.13 15.30
N THR A 129 -15.22 3.87 14.97
CA THR A 129 -15.40 3.36 13.60
C THR A 129 -16.84 3.00 13.31
N ILE A 130 -17.28 3.16 12.04
CA ILE A 130 -18.62 2.76 11.59
C ILE A 130 -18.83 1.25 11.76
N GLN A 131 -17.82 0.46 11.39
CA GLN A 131 -17.82 -0.98 11.64
C GLN A 131 -16.94 -1.29 12.86
N PRO A 132 -17.32 -2.24 13.73
CA PRO A 132 -16.48 -2.63 14.86
C PRO A 132 -15.05 -3.01 14.40
N SER A 133 -14.05 -2.50 15.10
CA SER A 133 -12.65 -2.82 14.87
C SER A 133 -12.00 -3.34 16.16
N PRO A 134 -11.09 -4.33 16.10
CA PRO A 134 -10.39 -4.85 17.27
C PRO A 134 -9.46 -3.79 17.88
N SER A 135 -8.91 -4.06 19.07
CA SER A 135 -8.05 -3.11 19.79
C SER A 135 -6.69 -2.86 19.11
N TYR A 136 -6.16 -3.81 18.36
CA TYR A 136 -4.78 -3.83 17.87
C TYR A 136 -4.57 -3.21 16.49
N TRP A 137 -5.59 -2.76 15.78
CA TRP A 137 -5.44 -1.94 14.58
C TRP A 137 -6.53 -0.88 14.48
N THR A 138 -6.30 0.12 13.64
CA THR A 138 -7.28 1.16 13.30
C THR A 138 -7.30 1.36 11.79
N PRO A 139 -8.50 1.44 11.15
CA PRO A 139 -8.57 1.57 9.70
C PRO A 139 -8.04 2.92 9.23
N ILE A 140 -7.33 2.95 8.10
CA ILE A 140 -6.81 4.19 7.52
C ILE A 140 -7.43 4.51 6.17
N LEU A 141 -7.72 3.50 5.35
CA LEU A 141 -8.39 3.66 4.06
C LEU A 141 -9.21 2.42 3.69
N GLY A 142 -10.12 2.59 2.74
CA GLY A 142 -10.90 1.52 2.14
C GLY A 142 -10.74 1.52 0.63
N ASN A 143 -10.52 0.35 0.07
CA ASN A 143 -10.39 0.13 -1.36
C ASN A 143 -11.63 -0.55 -1.92
N THR A 144 -12.26 0.07 -2.93
CA THR A 144 -13.40 -0.51 -3.65
C THR A 144 -12.97 -0.91 -5.05
N GLY A 145 -13.23 -2.15 -5.44
CA GLY A 145 -12.94 -2.65 -6.78
C GLY A 145 -13.98 -2.21 -7.80
N ALA A 146 -13.53 -1.85 -9.01
CA ALA A 146 -14.39 -1.59 -10.16
C ALA A 146 -13.65 -1.85 -11.47
N LEU A 147 -14.41 -1.99 -12.55
CA LEU A 147 -13.89 -1.90 -13.91
C LEU A 147 -13.73 -0.42 -14.28
N PHE A 148 -12.80 -0.15 -15.18
CA PHE A 148 -12.65 1.14 -15.82
C PHE A 148 -12.19 0.99 -17.27
N VAL A 149 -12.45 2.00 -18.08
CA VAL A 149 -12.15 2.01 -19.50
C VAL A 149 -11.46 3.32 -19.90
N ASN A 150 -10.53 3.26 -20.84
CA ASN A 150 -10.12 4.41 -21.62
C ASN A 150 -11.02 4.48 -22.83
N THR A 151 -11.92 5.48 -22.86
CA THR A 151 -12.98 5.60 -23.86
C THR A 151 -12.45 5.82 -25.29
N GLU A 152 -11.29 6.46 -25.42
CA GLU A 152 -10.66 6.69 -26.71
C GLU A 152 -9.99 5.42 -27.24
N VAL A 153 -9.23 4.72 -26.40
CA VAL A 153 -8.58 3.46 -26.76
C VAL A 153 -9.60 2.37 -27.05
N LEU A 154 -10.69 2.30 -26.25
CA LEU A 154 -11.78 1.37 -26.46
C LEU A 154 -12.40 1.56 -27.87
N LYS A 155 -12.69 2.82 -28.23
CA LYS A 155 -13.22 3.17 -29.56
C LYS A 155 -12.23 2.83 -30.68
N GLN A 156 -10.94 3.15 -30.52
CA GLN A 156 -9.90 2.84 -31.52
C GLN A 156 -9.76 1.33 -31.74
N SER A 157 -9.83 0.55 -30.65
CA SER A 157 -9.76 -0.90 -30.68
C SER A 157 -11.08 -1.57 -31.14
N LYS A 158 -12.15 -0.80 -31.34
CA LYS A 158 -13.50 -1.27 -31.68
C LYS A 158 -14.05 -2.30 -30.70
N LEU A 159 -13.73 -2.13 -29.42
CA LEU A 159 -14.19 -2.99 -28.33
C LEU A 159 -15.46 -2.40 -27.69
N GLU A 160 -16.37 -3.28 -27.31
CA GLU A 160 -17.51 -2.91 -26.45
C GLU A 160 -17.04 -2.71 -25.01
N ALA A 161 -17.69 -1.84 -24.28
CA ALA A 161 -17.43 -1.68 -22.86
C ALA A 161 -17.93 -2.92 -22.09
N PRO A 162 -17.10 -3.54 -21.21
CA PRO A 162 -17.55 -4.70 -20.44
C PRO A 162 -18.63 -4.31 -19.43
N LYS A 163 -19.51 -5.25 -19.09
CA LYS A 163 -20.54 -5.08 -18.04
C LYS A 163 -20.21 -5.86 -16.78
N SER A 164 -19.39 -6.88 -16.93
CA SER A 164 -18.97 -7.81 -15.88
C SER A 164 -17.46 -7.95 -15.86
N ILE A 165 -16.91 -8.35 -14.72
CA ILE A 165 -15.49 -8.71 -14.63
C ILE A 165 -15.22 -9.93 -15.53
N ALA A 166 -16.17 -10.87 -15.56
CA ALA A 166 -16.06 -12.08 -16.38
C ALA A 166 -15.96 -11.79 -17.88
N ASP A 167 -16.48 -10.65 -18.37
CA ASP A 167 -16.32 -10.26 -19.77
C ASP A 167 -14.85 -10.14 -20.17
N LEU A 168 -13.95 -9.77 -19.23
CA LEU A 168 -12.52 -9.63 -19.50
C LEU A 168 -11.83 -10.96 -19.89
N ALA A 169 -12.48 -12.10 -19.60
CA ALA A 169 -11.99 -13.42 -20.00
C ALA A 169 -12.27 -13.74 -21.49
N LYS A 170 -13.10 -12.95 -22.17
CA LYS A 170 -13.45 -13.16 -23.59
C LYS A 170 -12.22 -12.90 -24.48
N PRO A 171 -12.08 -13.66 -25.60
CA PRO A 171 -10.92 -13.53 -26.49
C PRO A 171 -10.71 -12.13 -27.08
N GLU A 172 -11.78 -11.37 -27.31
CA GLU A 172 -11.68 -10.02 -27.87
C GLU A 172 -10.94 -9.02 -26.99
N TYR A 173 -10.82 -9.29 -25.67
CA TYR A 173 -10.10 -8.44 -24.75
C TYR A 173 -8.63 -8.82 -24.59
N ALA A 174 -8.17 -9.91 -25.23
CA ALA A 174 -6.77 -10.36 -25.11
C ALA A 174 -5.78 -9.29 -25.60
N GLY A 175 -4.84 -8.90 -24.74
CA GLY A 175 -3.86 -7.83 -25.00
C GLY A 175 -4.41 -6.38 -24.87
N HIS A 176 -5.72 -6.22 -24.59
CA HIS A 176 -6.36 -4.92 -24.44
C HIS A 176 -6.73 -4.57 -23.01
N ILE A 177 -6.41 -5.45 -22.05
CA ILE A 177 -6.77 -5.24 -20.65
C ILE A 177 -5.54 -5.16 -19.76
N SER A 178 -5.70 -4.46 -18.64
CA SER A 178 -4.74 -4.46 -17.54
C SER A 178 -5.47 -4.75 -16.22
N VAL A 179 -4.97 -5.74 -15.47
CA VAL A 179 -5.53 -6.14 -14.18
C VAL A 179 -4.41 -6.42 -13.17
N PRO A 180 -4.68 -6.32 -11.85
CA PRO A 180 -3.67 -6.68 -10.87
C PRO A 180 -3.53 -8.21 -10.73
N ASP A 181 -2.30 -8.66 -10.45
CA ASP A 181 -1.94 -10.07 -10.21
C ASP A 181 -2.40 -10.52 -8.81
N ILE A 182 -3.13 -11.64 -8.74
CA ILE A 182 -3.58 -12.21 -7.45
C ILE A 182 -2.42 -12.64 -6.56
N MET A 183 -1.26 -12.94 -7.13
CA MET A 183 -0.09 -13.33 -6.34
C MET A 183 0.54 -12.16 -5.58
N GLY A 184 0.30 -10.92 -6.02
CA GLY A 184 0.95 -9.72 -5.47
C GLY A 184 0.02 -8.71 -4.82
N SER A 185 -1.20 -8.55 -5.35
CA SER A 185 -2.08 -7.42 -5.04
C SER A 185 -3.36 -7.82 -4.32
N SER A 186 -3.67 -7.14 -3.21
CA SER A 186 -4.97 -7.25 -2.53
C SER A 186 -6.14 -6.79 -3.42
N THR A 187 -5.91 -5.85 -4.33
CA THR A 187 -6.93 -5.40 -5.29
C THR A 187 -7.31 -6.51 -6.28
N SER A 188 -6.37 -7.38 -6.67
CA SER A 188 -6.71 -8.56 -7.46
C SER A 188 -7.61 -9.52 -6.70
N TRP A 189 -7.45 -9.59 -5.38
CA TRP A 189 -8.35 -10.42 -4.59
C TRP A 189 -9.77 -9.87 -4.51
N LEU A 190 -9.98 -8.53 -4.60
CA LEU A 190 -11.31 -7.94 -4.83
C LEU A 190 -11.95 -8.47 -6.12
N MET A 191 -11.20 -8.50 -7.22
CA MET A 191 -11.63 -9.03 -8.50
C MET A 191 -11.98 -10.54 -8.38
N THR A 192 -11.07 -11.30 -7.83
CA THR A 192 -11.21 -12.76 -7.66
C THR A 192 -12.42 -13.11 -6.80
N GLN A 193 -12.60 -12.41 -5.67
CA GLN A 193 -13.75 -12.61 -4.79
C GLN A 193 -15.08 -12.28 -5.47
N ALA A 194 -15.13 -11.21 -6.26
CA ALA A 194 -16.33 -10.84 -7.02
C ALA A 194 -16.71 -11.95 -8.02
N VAL A 195 -15.74 -12.42 -8.81
CA VAL A 195 -15.96 -13.48 -9.80
C VAL A 195 -16.33 -14.83 -9.14
N MET A 196 -15.59 -15.23 -8.09
CA MET A 196 -15.88 -16.49 -7.37
C MET A 196 -17.22 -16.44 -6.62
N SER A 197 -17.61 -15.26 -6.09
CA SER A 197 -18.92 -15.09 -5.46
C SER A 197 -20.08 -15.27 -6.45
N ALA A 198 -19.90 -14.84 -7.69
CA ALA A 198 -20.90 -14.93 -8.74
C ALA A 198 -20.98 -16.31 -9.40
N GLN A 199 -19.83 -16.97 -9.61
CA GLN A 199 -19.72 -18.21 -10.43
C GLN A 199 -19.43 -19.48 -9.61
N GLY A 200 -19.09 -19.33 -8.33
CA GLY A 200 -18.51 -20.39 -7.51
C GLY A 200 -16.99 -20.45 -7.66
N GLU A 201 -16.32 -21.10 -6.72
CA GLU A 201 -14.86 -21.07 -6.58
C GLU A 201 -14.12 -21.63 -7.81
N GLU A 202 -14.52 -22.83 -8.28
CA GLU A 202 -13.83 -23.52 -9.39
C GLU A 202 -14.02 -22.79 -10.72
N ALA A 203 -15.26 -22.45 -11.08
CA ALA A 203 -15.55 -21.73 -12.31
C ALA A 203 -14.95 -20.32 -12.29
N GLY A 204 -15.06 -19.64 -11.16
CA GLY A 204 -14.47 -18.31 -10.95
C GLY A 204 -12.95 -18.33 -11.09
N ALA A 205 -12.28 -19.35 -10.57
CA ALA A 205 -10.82 -19.49 -10.73
C ALA A 205 -10.40 -19.63 -12.20
N LYS A 206 -11.14 -20.41 -12.98
CA LYS A 206 -10.90 -20.54 -14.44
C LYS A 206 -11.09 -19.20 -15.16
N THR A 207 -12.12 -18.45 -14.77
CA THR A 207 -12.39 -17.12 -15.32
C THR A 207 -11.26 -16.15 -14.97
N VAL A 208 -10.80 -16.09 -13.71
CA VAL A 208 -9.69 -15.21 -13.28
C VAL A 208 -8.40 -15.59 -14.01
N ALA A 209 -8.06 -16.88 -14.11
CA ALA A 209 -6.89 -17.33 -14.86
C ALA A 209 -6.95 -16.93 -16.35
N ALA A 210 -8.13 -16.98 -16.98
CA ALA A 210 -8.32 -16.52 -18.35
C ALA A 210 -8.16 -14.99 -18.47
N ILE A 211 -8.63 -14.22 -17.48
CA ILE A 211 -8.42 -12.76 -17.43
C ILE A 211 -6.92 -12.45 -17.31
N GLU A 212 -6.21 -13.09 -16.40
CA GLU A 212 -4.76 -12.90 -16.24
C GLU A 212 -3.99 -13.26 -17.52
N LYS A 213 -4.40 -14.34 -18.20
CA LYS A 213 -3.84 -14.71 -19.50
C LYS A 213 -4.10 -13.65 -20.57
N ASN A 214 -5.31 -13.09 -20.63
CA ASN A 214 -5.66 -12.02 -21.56
C ASN A 214 -4.89 -10.72 -21.28
N ALA A 215 -4.59 -10.42 -20.00
CA ALA A 215 -3.77 -9.27 -19.60
C ALA A 215 -2.29 -9.45 -20.06
N GLY A 216 -1.75 -10.65 -19.98
CA GLY A 216 -0.39 -10.93 -20.43
C GLY A 216 0.65 -9.98 -19.82
N ALA A 217 1.31 -9.18 -20.65
CA ALA A 217 2.32 -8.20 -20.20
C ALA A 217 1.75 -7.02 -19.39
N HIS A 218 0.43 -6.85 -19.36
CA HIS A 218 -0.27 -5.82 -18.59
C HIS A 218 -0.83 -6.35 -17.25
N LEU A 219 -0.30 -7.47 -16.77
CA LEU A 219 -0.58 -7.98 -15.44
C LEU A 219 0.27 -7.21 -14.43
N GLU A 220 -0.38 -6.50 -13.51
CA GLU A 220 0.23 -5.49 -12.65
C GLU A 220 0.41 -6.00 -11.21
N LYS A 221 1.51 -5.60 -10.55
CA LYS A 221 1.80 -6.01 -9.16
C LYS A 221 1.05 -5.19 -8.11
N SER A 222 0.49 -4.03 -8.48
CA SER A 222 -0.25 -3.14 -7.57
C SER A 222 -1.67 -2.88 -8.05
N GLY A 223 -2.56 -2.47 -7.13
CA GLY A 223 -3.94 -2.12 -7.45
C GLY A 223 -4.10 -0.86 -8.29
N SER A 224 -3.13 0.06 -8.24
CA SER A 224 -3.08 1.29 -9.03
C SER A 224 -2.41 1.13 -10.40
N GLY A 225 -1.68 0.04 -10.62
CA GLY A 225 -0.97 -0.25 -11.87
C GLY A 225 -1.88 -0.23 -13.11
N PRO A 226 -3.02 -0.93 -13.10
CA PRO A 226 -3.91 -1.00 -14.25
C PRO A 226 -4.35 0.37 -14.76
N LEU A 227 -4.73 1.30 -13.88
CA LEU A 227 -5.15 2.64 -14.32
C LEU A 227 -3.98 3.44 -14.92
N LYS A 228 -2.76 3.25 -14.45
CA LYS A 228 -1.56 3.87 -15.05
C LYS A 228 -1.41 3.42 -16.51
N LYS A 229 -1.67 2.13 -16.80
CA LYS A 229 -1.66 1.59 -18.18
C LYS A 229 -2.75 2.21 -19.04
N LEU A 230 -3.96 2.37 -18.51
CA LEU A 230 -5.04 3.02 -19.24
C LEU A 230 -4.76 4.50 -19.53
N ARG A 231 -4.21 5.24 -18.55
CA ARG A 231 -3.81 6.64 -18.74
C ARG A 231 -2.75 6.79 -19.84
N ALA A 232 -1.83 5.83 -19.94
CA ALA A 232 -0.80 5.79 -20.97
C ALA A 232 -1.33 5.34 -22.35
N GLY A 233 -2.59 4.89 -22.44
CA GLY A 233 -3.17 4.35 -23.67
C GLY A 233 -2.67 2.93 -24.03
N GLU A 234 -2.01 2.25 -23.10
CA GLU A 234 -1.48 0.91 -23.32
C GLU A 234 -2.54 -0.20 -23.19
N ALA A 235 -3.64 0.07 -22.49
CA ALA A 235 -4.78 -0.82 -22.35
C ALA A 235 -6.10 -0.06 -22.49
N ALA A 236 -7.12 -0.72 -23.01
CA ALA A 236 -8.46 -0.15 -23.22
C ALA A 236 -9.35 -0.32 -21.99
N VAL A 237 -9.19 -1.42 -21.25
CA VAL A 237 -10.02 -1.80 -20.11
C VAL A 237 -9.12 -2.24 -18.95
N GLY A 238 -9.58 -2.01 -17.72
CA GLY A 238 -8.88 -2.47 -16.54
C GLY A 238 -9.82 -2.79 -15.38
N PHE A 239 -9.27 -3.48 -14.38
CA PHE A 239 -9.85 -3.60 -13.06
C PHE A 239 -8.88 -3.03 -12.03
N GLY A 240 -9.42 -2.28 -11.06
CA GLY A 240 -8.60 -1.70 -10.00
C GLY A 240 -9.40 -0.87 -9.02
N LEU A 241 -8.82 0.21 -8.55
CA LEU A 241 -9.36 1.06 -7.50
C LEU A 241 -10.36 2.08 -8.09
N ARG A 242 -11.65 1.90 -7.76
CA ARG A 242 -12.78 2.69 -8.29
C ARG A 242 -12.57 4.19 -8.16
N HIS A 243 -12.12 4.66 -7.00
CA HIS A 243 -11.96 6.08 -6.71
C HIS A 243 -10.95 6.78 -7.63
N GLN A 244 -9.92 6.07 -8.08
CA GLN A 244 -8.92 6.64 -9.00
C GLN A 244 -9.54 6.92 -10.37
N ALA A 245 -10.40 6.03 -10.88
CA ALA A 245 -11.11 6.25 -12.14
C ALA A 245 -12.18 7.36 -12.02
N VAL A 246 -12.88 7.44 -10.87
CA VAL A 246 -13.80 8.55 -10.56
C VAL A 246 -13.05 9.89 -10.60
N ALA A 247 -11.87 9.97 -9.97
CA ALA A 247 -11.06 11.18 -9.96
C ALA A 247 -10.53 11.55 -11.35
N ASP A 248 -10.15 10.57 -12.17
CA ASP A 248 -9.71 10.82 -13.55
C ASP A 248 -10.82 11.36 -14.44
N LYS A 249 -12.00 10.76 -14.35
CA LYS A 249 -13.20 11.25 -15.04
C LYS A 249 -13.53 12.69 -14.65
N ALA A 250 -13.50 13.00 -13.37
CA ALA A 250 -13.75 14.35 -12.87
C ALA A 250 -12.72 15.39 -13.36
N ARG A 251 -11.48 14.95 -13.66
CA ARG A 251 -10.43 15.80 -14.26
C ARG A 251 -10.52 15.91 -15.78
N GLY A 252 -11.50 15.27 -16.42
CA GLY A 252 -11.72 15.30 -17.87
C GLY A 252 -10.80 14.39 -18.67
N LEU A 253 -10.12 13.42 -18.02
CA LEU A 253 -9.39 12.38 -18.74
C LEU A 253 -10.36 11.45 -19.47
N PRO A 254 -9.93 10.79 -20.56
CA PRO A 254 -10.77 9.85 -21.30
C PRO A 254 -10.94 8.52 -20.54
N ILE A 255 -11.15 8.60 -19.25
CA ILE A 255 -11.35 7.46 -18.34
C ILE A 255 -12.79 7.49 -17.83
N ASP A 256 -13.44 6.33 -17.88
CA ASP A 256 -14.73 6.10 -17.23
C ASP A 256 -14.68 4.85 -16.34
N TYR A 257 -15.59 4.74 -15.40
CA TYR A 257 -15.68 3.58 -14.49
C TYR A 257 -17.00 2.85 -14.67
N ILE A 258 -16.98 1.56 -14.40
CA ILE A 258 -18.12 0.66 -14.50
C ILE A 258 -18.21 -0.15 -13.22
N ASP A 259 -19.32 -0.06 -12.52
CA ASP A 259 -19.64 -0.91 -11.38
C ASP A 259 -20.10 -2.27 -11.92
N PRO A 260 -19.31 -3.37 -11.75
CA PRO A 260 -19.52 -4.63 -12.44
C PRO A 260 -20.74 -5.38 -11.91
N THR A 261 -21.31 -6.24 -12.74
CA THR A 261 -22.50 -7.03 -12.37
C THR A 261 -22.25 -7.99 -11.21
N GLU A 262 -21.02 -8.44 -11.00
CA GLU A 262 -20.60 -9.26 -9.86
C GLU A 262 -20.59 -8.48 -8.54
N GLY A 263 -20.62 -7.15 -8.61
CA GLY A 263 -20.65 -6.27 -7.45
C GLY A 263 -19.30 -5.62 -7.12
N ASN A 264 -19.38 -4.54 -6.33
CA ASN A 264 -18.23 -3.81 -5.84
C ASN A 264 -17.87 -4.31 -4.44
N PHE A 265 -16.86 -5.13 -4.36
CA PHE A 265 -16.28 -5.58 -3.09
C PHE A 265 -15.30 -4.54 -2.55
N GLN A 266 -15.14 -4.53 -1.22
CA GLN A 266 -14.25 -3.60 -0.52
C GLN A 266 -13.24 -4.34 0.35
N LEU A 267 -12.03 -3.78 0.46
CA LEU A 267 -11.02 -4.16 1.44
C LEU A 267 -10.67 -2.94 2.29
N GLN A 268 -10.42 -3.17 3.57
CA GLN A 268 -9.89 -2.14 4.47
C GLN A 268 -8.39 -2.34 4.66
N GLU A 269 -7.68 -1.23 4.66
CA GLU A 269 -6.28 -1.12 5.08
C GLU A 269 -6.26 -0.43 6.45
N ALA A 270 -5.42 -0.91 7.33
CA ALA A 270 -5.35 -0.41 8.70
C ALA A 270 -3.91 -0.23 9.15
N ALA A 271 -3.70 0.61 10.15
CA ALA A 271 -2.44 0.80 10.83
C ALA A 271 -2.40 0.00 12.14
N ALA A 272 -1.27 -0.64 12.41
CA ALA A 272 -1.02 -1.39 13.63
C ALA A 272 0.41 -1.15 14.14
N VAL A 273 0.59 -1.21 15.46
CA VAL A 273 1.89 -1.10 16.12
C VAL A 273 2.42 -2.50 16.39
N VAL A 274 3.65 -2.79 15.95
CA VAL A 274 4.30 -4.09 16.24
C VAL A 274 4.67 -4.17 17.71
N ASP A 275 4.18 -5.21 18.39
CA ASP A 275 4.50 -5.47 19.80
C ASP A 275 5.84 -6.18 19.94
N LYS A 276 6.89 -5.43 20.24
CA LYS A 276 8.24 -5.92 20.53
C LYS A 276 8.51 -6.02 22.04
N GLY A 277 7.45 -6.00 22.88
CA GLY A 277 7.55 -5.98 24.33
C GLY A 277 8.27 -4.72 24.83
N ALA A 278 9.28 -4.87 25.66
CA ALA A 278 10.07 -3.75 26.18
C ALA A 278 10.85 -2.96 25.10
N LYS A 279 10.97 -3.50 23.90
CA LYS A 279 11.64 -2.87 22.75
C LYS A 279 10.65 -2.17 21.80
N THR A 280 9.36 -2.19 22.09
CA THR A 280 8.36 -1.47 21.27
C THR A 280 8.71 0.02 21.25
N ASN A 281 8.78 0.61 20.06
CA ASN A 281 9.12 2.02 19.89
C ASN A 281 8.07 2.90 20.60
N PRO A 282 8.45 3.74 21.57
CA PRO A 282 7.51 4.52 22.36
C PRO A 282 6.72 5.55 21.53
N ASN A 283 7.23 5.93 20.36
CA ASN A 283 6.57 6.89 19.46
C ASN A 283 5.59 6.23 18.48
N ALA A 284 5.60 4.88 18.34
CA ALA A 284 4.78 4.17 17.36
C ALA A 284 3.28 4.42 17.54
N GLN A 285 2.78 4.42 18.78
CA GLN A 285 1.37 4.73 19.08
C GLN A 285 0.99 6.13 18.62
N LYS A 286 1.88 7.10 18.87
CA LYS A 286 1.63 8.50 18.51
C LYS A 286 1.63 8.72 17.00
N VAL A 287 2.50 8.01 16.27
CA VAL A 287 2.52 8.01 14.79
C VAL A 287 1.17 7.52 14.25
N VAL A 288 0.65 6.40 14.74
CA VAL A 288 -0.67 5.88 14.32
C VAL A 288 -1.78 6.87 14.67
N GLU A 289 -1.76 7.46 15.86
CA GLU A 289 -2.74 8.49 16.27
C GLU A 289 -2.73 9.70 15.30
N ILE A 290 -1.56 10.19 14.92
CA ILE A 290 -1.41 11.33 14.00
C ILE A 290 -1.94 10.98 12.62
N ILE A 291 -1.58 9.79 12.09
CA ILE A 291 -2.08 9.31 10.80
C ILE A 291 -3.62 9.29 10.80
N VAL A 292 -4.25 8.77 11.85
CA VAL A 292 -5.71 8.71 11.93
C VAL A 292 -6.31 10.10 12.14
N LYS A 293 -5.79 10.89 13.07
CA LYS A 293 -6.41 12.17 13.43
C LYS A 293 -6.26 13.24 12.35
N TYR A 294 -5.07 13.32 11.75
CA TYR A 294 -4.71 14.40 10.83
C TYR A 294 -4.54 13.92 9.38
N GLY A 295 -4.14 12.67 9.18
CA GLY A 295 -4.01 12.09 7.84
C GLY A 295 -5.33 11.59 7.28
N ARG A 296 -6.24 11.06 8.11
CA ARG A 296 -7.50 10.49 7.64
C ARG A 296 -8.38 11.49 6.86
N PRO A 297 -8.53 12.76 7.23
CA PRO A 297 -9.29 13.74 6.43
C PRO A 297 -8.74 13.92 5.02
N GLU A 298 -7.43 13.80 4.83
CA GLU A 298 -6.78 13.86 3.53
C GLU A 298 -6.90 12.54 2.78
N LEU A 299 -6.65 11.42 3.46
CA LEU A 299 -6.89 10.09 2.92
C LEU A 299 -8.32 9.90 2.42
N LEU A 300 -9.33 10.45 3.11
CA LEU A 300 -10.73 10.37 2.70
C LEU A 300 -11.00 11.07 1.36
N LYS A 301 -10.20 12.09 0.99
CA LYS A 301 -10.32 12.76 -0.31
C LYS A 301 -9.86 11.86 -1.45
N PHE A 302 -8.80 11.07 -1.21
CA PHE A 302 -8.23 10.16 -2.20
C PHE A 302 -8.90 8.78 -2.18
N TYR A 303 -9.25 8.29 -1.00
CA TYR A 303 -9.88 6.99 -0.76
C TYR A 303 -11.26 7.21 -0.10
N PRO A 304 -12.26 7.64 -0.88
CA PRO A 304 -13.55 8.11 -0.36
C PRO A 304 -14.45 6.95 0.06
N VAL A 305 -14.05 6.25 1.10
CA VAL A 305 -14.82 5.25 1.83
C VAL A 305 -14.92 5.71 3.27
N ALA A 306 -16.12 5.98 3.76
CA ALA A 306 -16.32 6.38 5.15
C ALA A 306 -16.00 5.19 6.07
N LEU A 307 -15.14 5.40 7.07
CA LEU A 307 -14.68 4.40 8.04
C LEU A 307 -14.97 4.81 9.47
N TYR A 308 -15.10 6.10 9.73
CA TYR A 308 -15.32 6.68 11.08
C TYR A 308 -16.67 7.37 11.18
N GLU A 309 -17.25 7.37 12.39
CA GLU A 309 -18.50 8.11 12.65
C GLU A 309 -18.34 9.59 12.26
N GLY A 310 -19.32 10.13 11.54
CA GLY A 310 -19.31 11.52 11.06
C GLY A 310 -18.64 11.75 9.72
N GLU A 311 -17.91 10.75 9.15
CA GLU A 311 -17.37 10.88 7.80
C GLU A 311 -18.47 10.79 6.75
N THR A 312 -18.36 11.63 5.71
CA THR A 312 -19.27 11.62 4.55
C THR A 312 -18.48 11.55 3.25
N VAL A 313 -19.06 10.89 2.27
CA VAL A 313 -18.50 10.79 0.91
C VAL A 313 -19.53 11.22 -0.11
N SER A 314 -19.07 11.80 -1.23
CA SER A 314 -19.94 12.23 -2.32
C SER A 314 -20.66 11.05 -2.97
N ALA A 315 -21.78 11.34 -3.67
CA ALA A 315 -22.60 10.30 -4.31
C ALA A 315 -21.81 9.53 -5.38
N GLU A 316 -20.95 10.21 -6.14
CA GLU A 316 -20.14 9.62 -7.21
C GLU A 316 -19.17 8.56 -6.69
N ASN A 317 -18.73 8.71 -5.46
CA ASN A 317 -17.81 7.78 -4.82
C ASN A 317 -18.50 6.55 -4.19
N LYS A 318 -19.83 6.57 -4.09
CA LYS A 318 -20.59 5.41 -3.64
C LYS A 318 -20.72 4.42 -4.78
N PRO A 319 -20.30 3.15 -4.59
CA PRO A 319 -20.48 2.15 -5.62
C PRO A 319 -21.97 1.86 -5.82
N ALA A 320 -22.37 1.63 -7.07
CA ALA A 320 -23.78 1.32 -7.40
C ALA A 320 -24.18 -0.10 -6.96
N ARG A 321 -23.21 -0.99 -6.77
CA ARG A 321 -23.43 -2.41 -6.43
C ARG A 321 -22.56 -2.87 -5.28
N PRO A 322 -22.68 -2.26 -4.07
CA PRO A 322 -21.86 -2.64 -2.93
C PRO A 322 -22.12 -4.11 -2.59
N SER A 323 -21.05 -4.86 -2.39
CA SER A 323 -21.09 -6.30 -2.13
C SER A 323 -20.25 -6.65 -0.92
N PHE A 324 -20.70 -7.67 -0.19
CA PHE A 324 -20.08 -8.13 1.06
C PHE A 324 -19.56 -9.55 0.90
N TYR A 325 -18.49 -9.86 1.62
CA TYR A 325 -17.93 -11.20 1.67
C TYR A 325 -18.86 -12.13 2.45
N LYS A 326 -19.05 -13.34 1.94
CA LYS A 326 -19.83 -14.38 2.62
C LYS A 326 -19.09 -14.98 3.82
N GLU A 327 -17.76 -14.99 3.73
CA GLU A 327 -16.86 -15.53 4.75
C GLU A 327 -15.84 -14.45 5.16
N PRO A 328 -15.35 -14.50 6.40
CA PRO A 328 -14.26 -13.61 6.82
C PRO A 328 -13.03 -13.78 5.93
N LEU A 329 -12.42 -12.66 5.57
CA LEU A 329 -11.17 -12.68 4.82
C LEU A 329 -10.03 -13.12 5.74
N THR A 330 -9.25 -14.11 5.29
CA THR A 330 -8.06 -14.62 5.98
C THR A 330 -6.92 -14.87 5.00
N VAL A 331 -5.70 -14.97 5.52
CA VAL A 331 -4.52 -15.30 4.70
C VAL A 331 -4.66 -16.72 4.12
N GLU A 332 -5.22 -17.64 4.87
CA GLU A 332 -5.46 -19.02 4.41
C GLU A 332 -6.43 -19.03 3.22
N LEU A 333 -7.53 -18.26 3.29
CA LEU A 333 -8.48 -18.14 2.19
C LEU A 333 -7.82 -17.49 0.95
N LEU A 334 -7.01 -16.45 1.13
CA LEU A 334 -6.24 -15.86 0.04
C LEU A 334 -5.31 -16.89 -0.62
N GLN A 335 -4.52 -17.61 0.17
CA GLN A 335 -3.61 -18.64 -0.32
C GLN A 335 -4.34 -19.78 -1.06
N LYS A 336 -5.50 -20.18 -0.56
CA LYS A 336 -6.38 -21.14 -1.23
C LYS A 336 -6.79 -20.60 -2.61
N HIS A 337 -7.30 -19.36 -2.70
CA HIS A 337 -7.71 -18.76 -3.97
C HIS A 337 -6.53 -18.58 -4.93
N GLN A 338 -5.37 -18.11 -4.45
CA GLN A 338 -4.15 -18.02 -5.23
C GLN A 338 -3.76 -19.37 -5.86
N LYS A 339 -3.81 -20.43 -5.03
CA LYS A 339 -3.53 -21.79 -5.51
C LYS A 339 -4.55 -22.25 -6.55
N THR A 340 -5.84 -22.05 -6.30
CA THR A 340 -6.92 -22.49 -7.19
C THR A 340 -6.85 -21.76 -8.54
N VAL A 341 -6.59 -20.45 -8.56
CA VAL A 341 -6.39 -19.69 -9.81
C VAL A 341 -5.15 -20.16 -10.56
N LYS A 342 -4.01 -20.34 -9.86
CA LYS A 342 -2.77 -20.84 -10.46
C LYS A 342 -2.94 -22.24 -11.07
N ASP A 343 -3.69 -23.12 -10.41
CA ASP A 343 -3.92 -24.49 -10.91
C ASP A 343 -4.90 -24.47 -12.10
N ALA A 344 -5.86 -23.55 -12.13
CA ALA A 344 -6.79 -23.36 -13.24
C ALA A 344 -6.12 -22.79 -14.51
N GLY A 345 -4.99 -22.10 -14.37
CA GLY A 345 -4.21 -21.52 -15.49
C GLY A 345 -3.19 -22.46 -16.14
N LYS A 346 -3.03 -23.68 -15.61
CA LYS A 346 -2.15 -24.72 -16.18
C LYS A 346 -2.85 -25.50 -17.29
#